data_9eec0b377f01302c00bb39ca3c0288b2
#
_entry.id   9eec0b377f01302c00bb39ca3c0288b2
#
_cell.length_a   1.000
_cell.length_b   1.000
_cell.length_c   1.000
_cell.angle_alpha   90.00
_cell.angle_beta   90.00
_cell.angle_gamma   90.00
#
_symmetry.space_group_name_H-M   'P 1'
#
loop_
_entity.id
_entity.type
_entity.pdbx_description
1 polymer ?
#
loop_
_entity_poly.entity_id
_entity_poly.type
_entity_poly.pdbx_seq_one_letter_code
_entity_poly.pdbx_strand_id
1 'polypeptide(L)'
;YAVIEKTDNTACVELLTSWYDTGSFEAIYDHSKKDKHGNVILGNVITDNVKQSYIQSTKELVAVSGVENTIVVETEDAVLVCDKSRSREINKIVKALKNVKNETVTTHKTVFRPWGFYTCLNSGEGWLSKVITVSPGHKLSLQSHNHRSEHWVVLEGCATVILNDEVHTLNKAQSIN
;
A
#
# COMPACT_ATOMS: atom_id res chain seq x y z
N TYR A 1 -21.86 15.39 -3.22
CA TYR A 1 -22.29 16.76 -2.82
C TYR A 1 -22.18 17.79 -3.94
N ALA A 2 -21.64 17.47 -5.13
CA ALA A 2 -21.38 18.48 -6.15
C ALA A 2 -22.49 18.60 -7.19
N VAL A 3 -23.13 17.50 -7.57
CA VAL A 3 -24.10 17.46 -8.68
C VAL A 3 -25.44 16.93 -8.22
N ILE A 4 -25.54 15.68 -7.77
CA ILE A 4 -26.80 15.00 -7.50
C ILE A 4 -27.63 15.72 -6.43
N GLU A 5 -27.01 16.27 -5.38
CA GLU A 5 -27.69 16.99 -4.31
C GLU A 5 -28.23 18.39 -4.73
N LYS A 6 -27.80 18.89 -5.89
CA LYS A 6 -28.12 20.26 -6.35
C LYS A 6 -28.96 20.30 -7.61
N THR A 7 -29.33 19.17 -8.17
CA THR A 7 -30.13 19.10 -9.40
C THR A 7 -31.56 18.64 -9.10
N ASP A 8 -32.51 19.30 -9.69
CA ASP A 8 -33.92 18.90 -9.68
C ASP A 8 -34.26 17.96 -10.86
N ASN A 9 -33.28 17.70 -11.73
CA ASN A 9 -33.46 16.88 -12.92
C ASN A 9 -32.70 15.55 -12.75
N THR A 10 -33.25 14.64 -11.96
CA THR A 10 -32.75 13.28 -11.73
C THR A 10 -33.77 12.25 -12.17
N ALA A 11 -33.26 11.13 -12.68
CA ALA A 11 -34.04 9.93 -12.95
C ALA A 11 -33.42 8.73 -12.26
N CYS A 12 -34.24 7.87 -11.68
CA CYS A 12 -33.81 6.58 -11.10
C CYS A 12 -34.23 5.44 -12.02
N VAL A 13 -33.32 4.52 -12.25
CA VAL A 13 -33.61 3.26 -12.93
C VAL A 13 -33.43 2.13 -11.93
N GLU A 14 -34.41 1.24 -11.84
CA GLU A 14 -34.33 0.08 -10.96
C GLU A 14 -33.22 -0.87 -11.44
N LEU A 15 -32.33 -1.27 -10.50
CA LEU A 15 -31.28 -2.23 -10.74
C LEU A 15 -31.77 -3.63 -10.30
N LEU A 16 -32.04 -4.51 -11.27
CA LEU A 16 -32.52 -5.87 -11.02
C LEU A 16 -31.39 -6.88 -10.71
N THR A 17 -30.29 -6.42 -10.15
CA THR A 17 -29.14 -7.26 -9.72
C THR A 17 -28.68 -6.86 -8.34
N SER A 18 -27.98 -7.75 -7.67
CA SER A 18 -27.35 -7.43 -6.38
C SER A 18 -26.19 -6.47 -6.60
N TRP A 19 -26.21 -5.38 -5.86
CA TRP A 19 -25.10 -4.42 -5.77
C TRP A 19 -24.65 -4.29 -4.33
N TYR A 20 -23.35 -4.23 -4.12
CA TYR A 20 -22.77 -4.13 -2.79
C TYR A 20 -21.71 -3.03 -2.76
N ASP A 21 -21.74 -2.22 -1.71
CA ASP A 21 -20.69 -1.26 -1.42
C ASP A 21 -19.54 -1.98 -0.69
N THR A 22 -18.43 -2.18 -1.38
CA THR A 22 -17.22 -2.82 -0.81
C THR A 22 -16.30 -1.82 -0.10
N GLY A 23 -16.82 -0.71 0.36
CA GLY A 23 -16.07 0.35 1.05
C GLY A 23 -15.61 0.01 2.46
N SER A 24 -15.86 -1.20 2.97
CA SER A 24 -15.38 -1.66 4.27
C SER A 24 -14.88 -3.11 4.23
N PHE A 25 -13.96 -3.47 5.13
CA PHE A 25 -13.49 -4.86 5.26
C PHE A 25 -14.62 -5.81 5.69
N GLU A 26 -15.61 -5.34 6.44
CA GLU A 26 -16.80 -6.12 6.78
C GLU A 26 -17.59 -6.50 5.51
N ALA A 27 -17.83 -5.54 4.61
CA ALA A 27 -18.49 -5.81 3.34
C ALA A 27 -17.70 -6.77 2.45
N ILE A 28 -16.37 -6.65 2.41
CA ILE A 28 -15.51 -7.61 1.70
C ILE A 28 -15.63 -8.99 2.32
N TYR A 29 -15.58 -9.11 3.64
CA TYR A 29 -15.77 -10.36 4.36
C TYR A 29 -17.11 -11.01 4.01
N ASP A 30 -18.21 -10.24 4.05
CA ASP A 30 -19.56 -10.76 3.83
C ASP A 30 -19.71 -11.40 2.44
N HIS A 31 -19.08 -10.83 1.43
CA HIS A 31 -19.13 -11.27 0.03
C HIS A 31 -17.99 -12.22 -0.39
N SER A 32 -17.05 -12.51 0.51
CA SER A 32 -15.97 -13.44 0.24
C SER A 32 -16.35 -14.90 0.58
N LYS A 33 -15.70 -15.84 -0.12
CA LYS A 33 -15.81 -17.27 0.22
C LYS A 33 -15.15 -17.53 1.57
N LYS A 34 -15.86 -18.21 2.46
CA LYS A 34 -15.42 -18.52 3.81
C LYS A 34 -14.97 -19.98 3.94
N ASP A 35 -14.02 -20.23 4.84
CA ASP A 35 -13.65 -21.59 5.24
C ASP A 35 -14.72 -22.23 6.16
N LYS A 36 -14.46 -23.47 6.61
CA LYS A 36 -15.37 -24.23 7.51
C LYS A 36 -15.59 -23.57 8.88
N HIS A 37 -14.76 -22.63 9.27
CA HIS A 37 -14.86 -21.88 10.52
C HIS A 37 -15.42 -20.48 10.32
N GLY A 38 -15.83 -20.14 9.11
CA GLY A 38 -16.36 -18.83 8.75
C GLY A 38 -15.29 -17.78 8.53
N ASN A 39 -14.02 -18.15 8.30
CA ASN A 39 -12.96 -17.20 8.07
C ASN A 39 -12.76 -16.92 6.58
N VAL A 40 -12.31 -15.70 6.26
CA VAL A 40 -11.72 -15.31 4.99
C VAL A 40 -10.23 -15.15 5.21
N ILE A 41 -9.41 -15.96 4.53
CA ILE A 41 -7.96 -15.99 4.69
C ILE A 41 -7.32 -15.72 3.32
N LEU A 42 -6.51 -14.67 3.22
CA LEU A 42 -5.86 -14.21 2.00
C LEU A 42 -4.35 -13.98 2.24
N GLY A 43 -3.53 -14.50 1.33
CA GLY A 43 -2.08 -14.31 1.38
C GLY A 43 -1.35 -15.28 2.30
N ASN A 44 -0.22 -14.85 2.85
CA ASN A 44 0.67 -15.67 3.68
C ASN A 44 0.21 -15.68 5.15
N VAL A 45 -0.80 -16.50 5.45
CA VAL A 45 -1.47 -16.52 6.76
C VAL A 45 -1.50 -17.92 7.34
N ILE A 46 -1.23 -18.07 8.64
CA ILE A 46 -1.46 -19.28 9.43
C ILE A 46 -2.42 -18.98 10.58
N THR A 47 -3.38 -19.87 10.82
CA THR A 47 -4.39 -19.68 11.86
C THR A 47 -4.51 -20.88 12.77
N ASP A 48 -4.75 -20.64 14.06
CA ASP A 48 -5.08 -21.64 15.05
C ASP A 48 -6.27 -21.14 15.91
N ASN A 49 -7.36 -21.93 16.00
CA ASN A 49 -8.56 -21.59 16.76
C ASN A 49 -9.11 -20.17 16.44
N VAL A 50 -9.25 -19.87 15.13
CA VAL A 50 -9.79 -18.59 14.62
C VAL A 50 -11.16 -18.84 14.00
N LYS A 51 -12.13 -17.95 14.27
CA LYS A 51 -13.50 -18.05 13.77
C LYS A 51 -14.03 -16.71 13.27
N GLN A 52 -14.90 -16.77 12.24
CA GLN A 52 -15.68 -15.65 11.73
C GLN A 52 -14.86 -14.38 11.46
N SER A 53 -13.59 -14.54 11.07
CA SER A 53 -12.62 -13.47 10.97
C SER A 53 -12.17 -13.25 9.53
N TYR A 54 -11.75 -12.03 9.21
CA TYR A 54 -11.10 -11.66 7.95
C TYR A 54 -9.62 -11.43 8.21
N ILE A 55 -8.76 -12.20 7.55
CA ILE A 55 -7.31 -12.09 7.73
C ILE A 55 -6.67 -12.00 6.35
N GLN A 56 -5.94 -10.93 6.13
CA GLN A 56 -5.23 -10.68 4.89
C GLN A 56 -3.78 -10.31 5.16
N SER A 57 -2.87 -10.92 4.43
CA SER A 57 -1.48 -10.53 4.34
C SER A 57 -1.12 -10.23 2.89
N THR A 58 -0.40 -9.14 2.66
CA THR A 58 0.11 -8.79 1.34
C THR A 58 1.57 -9.20 1.17
N LYS A 59 2.32 -9.35 2.25
CA LYS A 59 3.76 -9.61 2.20
C LYS A 59 4.26 -10.53 3.31
N GLU A 60 4.09 -10.13 4.56
CA GLU A 60 4.69 -10.81 5.70
C GLU A 60 3.86 -12.03 6.14
N LEU A 61 4.47 -12.99 6.84
CA LEU A 61 3.72 -14.07 7.48
C LEU A 61 2.89 -13.50 8.62
N VAL A 62 1.57 -13.69 8.55
CA VAL A 62 0.63 -13.32 9.61
C VAL A 62 0.15 -14.59 10.32
N ALA A 63 0.52 -14.75 11.58
CA ALA A 63 0.06 -15.84 12.44
C ALA A 63 -1.00 -15.32 13.40
N VAL A 64 -2.18 -15.95 13.41
CA VAL A 64 -3.32 -15.54 14.25
C VAL A 64 -3.84 -16.73 15.02
N SER A 65 -4.00 -16.61 16.33
CA SER A 65 -4.50 -17.68 17.20
C SER A 65 -5.52 -17.16 18.21
N GLY A 66 -6.57 -17.95 18.46
CA GLY A 66 -7.50 -17.75 19.58
C GLY A 66 -8.41 -16.54 19.44
N VAL A 67 -8.72 -16.07 18.21
CA VAL A 67 -9.57 -14.89 18.00
C VAL A 67 -10.86 -15.24 17.25
N GLU A 68 -11.87 -14.43 17.47
CA GLU A 68 -13.16 -14.51 16.80
C GLU A 68 -13.63 -13.11 16.39
N ASN A 69 -14.43 -13.02 15.31
CA ASN A 69 -15.05 -11.78 14.84
C ASN A 69 -14.04 -10.63 14.62
N THR A 70 -12.83 -10.96 14.14
CA THR A 70 -11.70 -10.04 14.05
C THR A 70 -11.32 -9.78 12.59
N ILE A 71 -10.93 -8.56 12.29
CA ILE A 71 -10.26 -8.18 11.05
C ILE A 71 -8.79 -7.99 11.35
N VAL A 72 -7.92 -8.67 10.60
CA VAL A 72 -6.46 -8.49 10.59
C VAL A 72 -6.05 -8.24 9.15
N VAL A 73 -5.47 -7.08 8.88
CA VAL A 73 -4.96 -6.73 7.54
C VAL A 73 -3.52 -6.25 7.70
N GLU A 74 -2.62 -6.96 7.07
CA GLU A 74 -1.22 -6.58 6.94
C GLU A 74 -0.97 -6.06 5.52
N THR A 75 -0.31 -4.93 5.42
CA THR A 75 0.19 -4.33 4.19
C THR A 75 1.64 -3.89 4.39
N GLU A 76 2.34 -3.53 3.31
CA GLU A 76 3.72 -3.00 3.40
C GLU A 76 3.86 -1.80 4.35
N ASP A 77 2.77 -1.05 4.57
CA ASP A 77 2.80 0.21 5.32
C ASP A 77 2.32 0.07 6.76
N ALA A 78 1.39 -0.85 7.04
CA ALA A 78 0.73 -0.93 8.32
C ALA A 78 0.10 -2.29 8.60
N VAL A 79 -0.17 -2.56 9.87
CA VAL A 79 -1.01 -3.66 10.33
C VAL A 79 -2.24 -3.08 11.02
N LEU A 80 -3.42 -3.49 10.55
CA LEU A 80 -4.70 -3.18 11.18
C LEU A 80 -5.22 -4.42 11.91
N VAL A 81 -5.63 -4.24 13.17
CA VAL A 81 -6.38 -5.23 13.93
C VAL A 81 -7.60 -4.53 14.54
N CYS A 82 -8.79 -5.03 14.26
CA CYS A 82 -10.01 -4.49 14.88
C CYS A 82 -11.10 -5.55 14.98
N ASP A 83 -12.08 -5.30 15.83
CA ASP A 83 -13.34 -6.04 15.81
C ASP A 83 -14.06 -5.78 14.47
N LYS A 84 -14.59 -6.84 13.85
CA LYS A 84 -15.22 -6.77 12.54
C LYS A 84 -16.44 -5.83 12.55
N SER A 85 -17.24 -5.86 13.60
CA SER A 85 -18.41 -4.99 13.73
C SER A 85 -18.08 -3.50 13.85
N ARG A 86 -16.80 -3.19 14.15
CA ARG A 86 -16.29 -1.82 14.29
C ARG A 86 -15.45 -1.36 13.11
N SER A 87 -15.42 -2.11 12.02
CA SER A 87 -14.60 -1.80 10.83
C SER A 87 -14.86 -0.40 10.26
N ARG A 88 -16.07 0.12 10.38
CA ARG A 88 -16.44 1.48 9.94
C ARG A 88 -15.80 2.59 10.78
N GLU A 89 -15.32 2.25 12.00
CA GLU A 89 -14.68 3.23 12.88
C GLU A 89 -13.19 3.44 12.56
N ILE A 90 -12.61 2.68 11.64
CA ILE A 90 -11.19 2.82 11.20
C ILE A 90 -10.88 4.27 10.79
N ASN A 91 -11.84 4.99 10.23
CA ASN A 91 -11.70 6.41 9.89
C ASN A 91 -11.31 7.29 11.09
N LYS A 92 -11.64 6.88 12.34
CA LYS A 92 -11.24 7.61 13.55
C LYS A 92 -9.72 7.46 13.77
N ILE A 93 -9.19 6.25 13.53
CA ILE A 93 -7.75 5.96 13.63
C ILE A 93 -6.98 6.76 12.58
N VAL A 94 -7.47 6.75 11.32
CA VAL A 94 -6.85 7.51 10.23
C VAL A 94 -6.84 9.01 10.55
N LYS A 95 -7.91 9.57 11.12
CA LYS A 95 -7.94 10.97 11.56
C LYS A 95 -6.92 11.23 12.67
N ALA A 96 -6.81 10.34 13.66
CA ALA A 96 -5.82 10.47 14.73
C ALA A 96 -4.39 10.45 14.20
N LEU A 97 -4.07 9.55 13.27
CA LEU A 97 -2.76 9.49 12.61
C LEU A 97 -2.43 10.77 11.82
N LYS A 98 -3.41 11.35 11.13
CA LYS A 98 -3.25 12.65 10.44
C LYS A 98 -2.92 13.77 11.42
N ASN A 99 -3.55 13.79 12.59
CA ASN A 99 -3.30 14.82 13.60
C ASN A 99 -1.87 14.77 14.15
N VAL A 100 -1.28 13.60 14.26
CA VAL A 100 0.13 13.42 14.67
C VAL A 100 1.11 13.46 13.50
N LYS A 101 0.63 13.85 12.30
CA LYS A 101 1.43 13.98 11.06
C LYS A 101 2.20 12.69 10.71
N ASN A 102 1.59 11.53 10.95
CA ASN A 102 2.20 10.26 10.57
C ASN A 102 2.22 10.12 9.04
N GLU A 103 3.39 9.93 8.47
CA GLU A 103 3.60 9.90 7.01
C GLU A 103 2.89 8.72 6.33
N THR A 104 2.68 7.61 7.03
CA THR A 104 1.98 6.41 6.51
C THR A 104 0.56 6.70 6.00
N VAL A 105 -0.10 7.76 6.50
CA VAL A 105 -1.44 8.16 6.02
C VAL A 105 -1.43 8.95 4.72
N THR A 106 -0.26 9.42 4.29
CA THR A 106 -0.13 10.30 3.10
C THR A 106 0.81 9.74 2.06
N THR A 107 1.74 8.89 2.45
CA THR A 107 2.79 8.36 1.57
C THR A 107 2.93 6.86 1.79
N HIS A 108 2.71 6.09 0.72
CA HIS A 108 3.00 4.65 0.73
C HIS A 108 4.49 4.39 0.58
N LYS A 109 4.97 3.26 1.12
CA LYS A 109 6.35 2.81 0.92
C LYS A 109 6.70 2.69 -0.55
N THR A 110 5.76 2.16 -1.35
CA THR A 110 5.90 2.06 -2.81
C THR A 110 5.12 3.19 -3.49
N VAL A 111 5.81 4.00 -4.28
CA VAL A 111 5.25 5.15 -4.98
C VAL A 111 5.44 5.00 -6.49
N PHE A 112 4.33 4.97 -7.22
CA PHE A 112 4.32 4.88 -8.68
C PHE A 112 4.56 6.24 -9.33
N ARG A 113 5.28 6.21 -10.46
CA ARG A 113 5.63 7.38 -11.27
C ARG A 113 5.48 7.04 -12.77
N PRO A 114 5.39 8.01 -13.66
CA PRO A 114 5.33 7.74 -15.11
C PRO A 114 6.50 6.91 -15.66
N TRP A 115 7.64 6.94 -14.99
CA TRP A 115 8.85 6.24 -15.38
C TRP A 115 9.03 4.86 -14.70
N GLY A 116 8.13 4.47 -13.78
CA GLY A 116 8.22 3.24 -13.00
C GLY A 116 7.75 3.45 -11.57
N PHE A 117 8.52 3.00 -10.59
CA PHE A 117 8.19 3.17 -9.18
C PHE A 117 9.43 3.15 -8.30
N TYR A 118 9.29 3.60 -7.07
CA TYR A 118 10.29 3.36 -6.05
C TYR A 118 9.65 2.84 -4.77
N THR A 119 10.41 2.03 -4.03
CA THR A 119 10.02 1.51 -2.72
C THR A 119 11.04 1.97 -1.69
N CYS A 120 10.58 2.70 -0.68
CA CYS A 120 11.39 3.04 0.49
C CYS A 120 11.62 1.78 1.33
N LEU A 121 12.88 1.38 1.50
CA LEU A 121 13.24 0.20 2.28
C LEU A 121 13.34 0.53 3.76
N ASN A 122 14.07 1.59 4.07
CA ASN A 122 14.30 2.02 5.45
C ASN A 122 14.77 3.48 5.47
N SER A 123 14.60 4.13 6.63
CA SER A 123 15.03 5.52 6.85
C SER A 123 15.42 5.74 8.29
N GLY A 124 16.24 6.75 8.54
CA GLY A 124 16.64 7.22 9.85
C GLY A 124 17.02 8.69 9.81
N GLU A 125 17.53 9.22 10.91
CA GLU A 125 17.96 10.60 10.97
C GLU A 125 19.09 10.86 9.95
N GLY A 126 18.81 11.72 8.97
CA GLY A 126 19.76 12.09 7.93
C GLY A 126 20.01 11.08 6.82
N TRP A 127 19.28 9.96 6.75
CA TRP A 127 19.44 8.97 5.67
C TRP A 127 18.14 8.31 5.25
N LEU A 128 18.10 7.87 3.98
CA LEU A 128 16.99 7.15 3.36
C LEU A 128 17.55 6.11 2.39
N SER A 129 17.07 4.87 2.48
CA SER A 129 17.34 3.80 1.51
C SER A 129 16.10 3.47 0.71
N LYS A 130 16.24 3.37 -0.60
CA LYS A 130 15.13 2.99 -1.50
C LYS A 130 15.61 2.18 -2.70
N VAL A 131 14.75 1.33 -3.21
CA VAL A 131 14.92 0.69 -4.52
C VAL A 131 14.09 1.48 -5.53
N ILE A 132 14.70 1.81 -6.65
CA ILE A 132 14.07 2.51 -7.78
C ILE A 132 14.01 1.56 -8.96
N THR A 133 12.82 1.32 -9.49
CA THR A 133 12.60 0.51 -10.69
C THR A 133 12.20 1.45 -11.83
N VAL A 134 13.05 1.54 -12.84
CA VAL A 134 12.79 2.35 -14.03
C VAL A 134 12.39 1.43 -15.18
N SER A 135 11.25 1.69 -15.79
CA SER A 135 10.77 0.93 -16.93
C SER A 135 11.68 1.13 -18.16
N PRO A 136 11.86 0.10 -18.99
CA PRO A 136 12.67 0.23 -20.21
C PRO A 136 12.27 1.45 -21.06
N GLY A 137 13.27 2.22 -21.52
CA GLY A 137 13.06 3.42 -22.32
C GLY A 137 12.61 4.67 -21.53
N HIS A 138 12.44 4.55 -20.21
CA HIS A 138 12.09 5.68 -19.35
C HIS A 138 13.33 6.21 -18.60
N LYS A 139 13.19 7.39 -18.04
CA LYS A 139 14.27 8.07 -17.31
C LYS A 139 13.73 8.86 -16.11
N LEU A 140 14.54 8.99 -15.08
CA LEU A 140 14.32 9.92 -13.98
C LEU A 140 14.55 11.37 -14.43
N SER A 141 13.91 12.30 -13.76
CA SER A 141 14.22 13.73 -13.94
C SER A 141 15.64 14.01 -13.45
N LEU A 142 16.33 14.89 -14.15
CA LEU A 142 17.62 15.41 -13.70
C LEU A 142 17.39 16.20 -12.38
N GLN A 143 18.20 15.90 -11.37
CA GLN A 143 18.07 16.47 -10.01
C GLN A 143 19.42 16.91 -9.50
N SER A 144 19.43 17.92 -8.66
CA SER A 144 20.59 18.32 -7.87
C SER A 144 20.18 18.54 -6.42
N HIS A 145 21.08 18.29 -5.48
CA HIS A 145 20.80 18.37 -4.04
C HIS A 145 21.92 19.12 -3.32
N ASN A 146 21.54 20.13 -2.53
CA ASN A 146 22.50 20.96 -1.77
C ASN A 146 22.84 20.39 -0.39
N HIS A 147 22.00 19.47 0.14
CA HIS A 147 22.08 19.03 1.55
C HIS A 147 22.12 17.51 1.71
N ARG A 148 22.28 16.76 0.63
CA ARG A 148 22.44 15.31 0.67
C ARG A 148 23.31 14.83 -0.47
N SER A 149 24.00 13.72 -0.26
CA SER A 149 24.64 12.91 -1.29
C SER A 149 23.78 11.69 -1.60
N GLU A 150 23.95 11.11 -2.76
CA GLU A 150 23.27 9.87 -3.17
C GLU A 150 24.32 8.87 -3.66
N HIS A 151 24.23 7.64 -3.16
CA HIS A 151 25.04 6.53 -3.63
C HIS A 151 24.10 5.53 -4.33
N TRP A 152 24.34 5.27 -5.60
CA TRP A 152 23.51 4.41 -6.42
C TRP A 152 24.25 3.11 -6.74
N VAL A 153 23.55 1.98 -6.58
CA VAL A 153 24.02 0.65 -6.96
C VAL A 153 23.00 0.04 -7.92
N VAL A 154 23.46 -0.43 -9.08
CA VAL A 154 22.59 -1.13 -10.04
C VAL A 154 22.38 -2.56 -9.56
N LEU A 155 21.16 -2.89 -9.16
CA LEU A 155 20.79 -4.22 -8.69
C LEU A 155 20.49 -5.17 -9.85
N GLU A 156 19.87 -4.65 -10.93
CA GLU A 156 19.47 -5.43 -12.10
C GLU A 156 19.46 -4.54 -13.33
N GLY A 157 19.76 -5.12 -14.49
CA GLY A 157 19.78 -4.41 -15.78
C GLY A 157 21.04 -3.56 -15.99
N CYS A 158 20.87 -2.50 -16.78
CA CYS A 158 21.90 -1.52 -17.11
C CYS A 158 21.31 -0.11 -17.03
N ALA A 159 22.02 0.79 -16.36
CA ALA A 159 21.61 2.18 -16.22
C ALA A 159 22.58 3.13 -16.94
N THR A 160 22.06 4.07 -17.71
CA THR A 160 22.81 5.23 -18.18
C THR A 160 22.59 6.38 -17.21
N VAL A 161 23.65 6.81 -16.55
CA VAL A 161 23.62 7.88 -15.53
C VAL A 161 24.38 9.08 -16.04
N ILE A 162 23.79 10.27 -15.90
CA ILE A 162 24.45 11.54 -16.19
C ILE A 162 24.82 12.16 -14.83
N LEU A 163 26.13 12.33 -14.60
CA LEU A 163 26.65 12.95 -13.40
C LEU A 163 27.63 14.07 -13.80
N ASN A 164 27.35 15.31 -13.40
CA ASN A 164 28.18 16.48 -13.74
C ASN A 164 28.50 16.59 -15.25
N ASP A 165 27.47 16.38 -16.09
CA ASP A 165 27.54 16.37 -17.56
C ASP A 165 28.31 15.20 -18.18
N GLU A 166 28.88 14.29 -17.40
CA GLU A 166 29.50 13.06 -17.87
C GLU A 166 28.48 11.90 -17.92
N VAL A 167 28.57 11.09 -18.97
CA VAL A 167 27.68 9.95 -19.18
C VAL A 167 28.37 8.67 -18.75
N HIS A 168 27.78 7.99 -17.78
CA HIS A 168 28.29 6.71 -17.25
C HIS A 168 27.30 5.59 -17.57
N THR A 169 27.81 4.46 -18.03
CA THR A 169 27.03 3.23 -18.21
C THR A 169 27.36 2.28 -17.07
N LEU A 170 26.38 1.97 -16.25
CA LEU A 170 26.54 1.10 -15.10
C LEU A 170 25.80 -0.21 -15.33
N ASN A 171 26.50 -1.31 -15.19
CA ASN A 171 25.93 -2.66 -15.20
C ASN A 171 25.62 -3.14 -13.79
N LYS A 172 24.95 -4.28 -13.68
CA LYS A 172 24.67 -4.94 -12.40
C LYS A 172 25.89 -4.97 -11.47
N ALA A 173 25.67 -4.64 -10.20
CA ALA A 173 26.67 -4.53 -9.13
C ALA A 173 27.67 -3.37 -9.27
N GLN A 174 27.54 -2.51 -10.28
CA GLN A 174 28.30 -1.26 -10.36
C GLN A 174 27.57 -0.14 -9.64
N SER A 175 28.34 0.84 -9.18
CA SER A 175 27.82 1.96 -8.38
C SER A 175 28.41 3.29 -8.82
N ILE A 176 27.75 4.38 -8.45
CA ILE A 176 28.18 5.76 -8.65
C ILE A 176 27.78 6.58 -7.42
N ASN A 177 28.56 7.64 -7.13
CA ASN A 177 28.39 8.50 -5.96
C ASN A 177 28.55 9.95 -6.35
#